data_5d8b811f3df59a88d655950074b436a2
#
_entry.id   5d8b811f3df59a88d655950074b436a2
#
_cell.length_a   1.000
_cell.length_b   1.000
_cell.length_c   1.000
_cell.angle_alpha   90.00
_cell.angle_beta   90.00
_cell.angle_gamma   90.00
#
_symmetry.space_group_name_H-M   'P 1'
#
loop_
_entity.id
_entity.type
_entity.pdbx_description
1 polymer ?
#
loop_
_entity_poly.entity_id
_entity_poly.type
_entity_poly.pdbx_seq_one_letter_code
_entity_poly.pdbx_strand_id
1 'polypeptide(L)'
;MHKEKGDDTMNGSVSNGLGRASIALGAALVSTVLCTTVSAAAPSGVSRAAGTDFVARTVAESACPVVYFDLGETLVHTADDGSIVYQPGAAAYLRALRERHIRVGLITNVPPSWGTTDAERAARLQKEVDSAWKDAAPFAWTDFAGRILTPRTEAERKPAPVLWERARAESGNCRLVYQAETAEEVGVAASLGYVPYQVGQPHRPAFLPVGLVRLLGHHRSSGTASANGLSSRR
;
A
#
# COMPACT_ATOMS: atom_id res chain seq x y z
N MET A 1 -29.16 -32.25 52.53
CA MET A 1 -29.25 -33.68 52.16
C MET A 1 -29.34 -33.78 50.64
N HIS A 2 -28.41 -34.53 50.06
CA HIS A 2 -28.13 -34.92 48.66
C HIS A 2 -27.39 -33.86 47.84
N LYS A 3 -26.20 -33.94 47.49
CA LYS A 3 -25.04 -34.75 47.06
C LYS A 3 -25.34 -35.58 45.80
N GLU A 4 -24.84 -35.11 44.65
CA GLU A 4 -24.33 -35.85 43.49
C GLU A 4 -23.54 -34.86 42.64
N LYS A 5 -22.37 -34.95 42.37
CA LYS A 5 -21.24 -35.79 41.92
C LYS A 5 -21.48 -36.43 40.55
N GLY A 6 -20.69 -36.03 39.58
CA GLY A 6 -20.51 -36.58 38.21
C GLY A 6 -19.62 -35.61 37.43
N ASP A 7 -18.42 -35.79 37.41
CA ASP A 7 -17.41 -36.57 36.68
C ASP A 7 -17.36 -36.32 35.17
N ASP A 8 -16.21 -35.81 34.81
CA ASP A 8 -15.28 -36.13 33.72
C ASP A 8 -15.85 -36.45 32.32
N THR A 9 -15.31 -35.75 31.36
CA THR A 9 -14.40 -36.42 30.40
C THR A 9 -13.72 -35.37 29.49
N MET A 10 -12.38 -35.30 29.59
CA MET A 10 -11.48 -34.80 28.53
C MET A 10 -11.65 -35.64 27.27
N ASN A 11 -11.67 -35.03 26.12
CA ASN A 11 -11.24 -35.71 24.91
C ASN A 11 -10.48 -34.74 24.00
N GLY A 12 -9.16 -34.85 24.08
CA GLY A 12 -8.23 -34.27 23.15
C GLY A 12 -8.25 -35.06 21.84
N SER A 13 -8.39 -34.37 20.74
CA SER A 13 -8.07 -34.94 19.43
C SER A 13 -7.04 -34.04 18.75
N VAL A 14 -5.79 -34.47 18.83
CA VAL A 14 -4.68 -33.96 18.03
C VAL A 14 -4.70 -34.74 16.73
N SER A 15 -5.00 -34.07 15.62
CA SER A 15 -4.78 -34.67 14.30
C SER A 15 -3.61 -33.95 13.60
N ASN A 16 -2.46 -34.62 13.66
CA ASN A 16 -1.32 -34.39 12.81
C ASN A 16 -1.64 -34.78 11.38
N GLY A 17 -1.74 -33.83 10.48
CA GLY A 17 -1.80 -34.04 9.03
C GLY A 17 -0.46 -33.69 8.37
N LEU A 18 0.43 -34.68 8.26
CA LEU A 18 1.59 -34.63 7.38
C LEU A 18 1.12 -34.76 5.92
N GLY A 19 1.20 -33.69 5.17
CA GLY A 19 1.01 -33.68 3.71
C GLY A 19 2.36 -33.58 2.99
N ARG A 20 2.67 -34.61 2.25
CA ARG A 20 3.90 -34.88 1.50
C ARG A 20 4.21 -33.83 0.46
N ALA A 21 5.47 -33.39 0.44
CA ALA A 21 6.08 -32.65 -0.65
C ALA A 21 6.31 -33.58 -1.85
N SER A 22 5.86 -33.19 -3.02
CA SER A 22 6.27 -33.77 -4.29
C SER A 22 7.13 -32.78 -5.03
N ILE A 23 8.41 -33.14 -5.18
CA ILE A 23 9.41 -32.44 -5.96
C ILE A 23 9.25 -32.90 -7.42
N ALA A 24 9.01 -31.97 -8.34
CA ALA A 24 9.18 -32.22 -9.77
C ALA A 24 10.30 -31.34 -10.30
N LEU A 25 11.39 -31.99 -10.70
CA LEU A 25 12.48 -31.42 -11.50
C LEU A 25 11.96 -31.17 -12.93
N GLY A 26 12.20 -29.96 -13.46
CA GLY A 26 11.96 -29.63 -14.85
C GLY A 26 13.06 -28.72 -15.39
N ALA A 27 13.68 -29.18 -16.48
CA ALA A 27 14.95 -28.80 -17.09
C ALA A 27 15.08 -27.36 -17.58
N ALA A 28 16.32 -26.89 -17.53
CA ALA A 28 16.82 -25.64 -18.08
C ALA A 28 16.79 -25.63 -19.63
N LEU A 29 16.34 -24.52 -20.21
CA LEU A 29 16.65 -24.14 -21.59
C LEU A 29 17.35 -22.78 -21.57
N VAL A 30 18.64 -22.83 -21.89
CA VAL A 30 19.51 -21.69 -22.13
C VAL A 30 19.20 -21.14 -23.52
N SER A 31 18.71 -19.93 -23.63
CA SER A 31 18.63 -19.18 -24.90
C SER A 31 19.59 -18.01 -24.83
N THR A 32 20.69 -18.18 -25.53
CA THR A 32 21.68 -17.14 -25.85
C THR A 32 21.11 -16.20 -26.90
N VAL A 33 20.91 -14.92 -26.54
CA VAL A 33 20.62 -13.85 -27.50
C VAL A 33 21.87 -13.03 -27.73
N LEU A 34 22.35 -13.09 -29.00
CA LEU A 34 23.43 -12.24 -29.50
C LEU A 34 23.00 -10.77 -29.52
N CYS A 35 23.75 -9.93 -28.82
CA CYS A 35 23.67 -8.48 -28.97
C CYS A 35 24.52 -8.05 -30.19
N THR A 36 23.84 -7.53 -31.21
CA THR A 36 24.47 -6.77 -32.30
C THR A 36 24.49 -5.30 -31.92
N THR A 37 25.68 -4.76 -31.74
CA THR A 37 25.94 -3.34 -31.56
C THR A 37 25.87 -2.62 -32.91
N VAL A 38 24.90 -1.69 -33.04
CA VAL A 38 24.87 -0.73 -34.15
C VAL A 38 25.45 0.57 -33.65
N SER A 39 26.65 0.90 -34.14
CA SER A 39 27.22 2.26 -34.03
C SER A 39 26.50 3.21 -34.97
N ALA A 40 25.89 4.26 -34.47
CA ALA A 40 25.45 5.39 -35.28
C ALA A 40 26.20 6.66 -34.87
N ALA A 41 26.83 7.23 -35.87
CA ALA A 41 27.64 8.43 -35.83
C ALA A 41 26.80 9.68 -35.46
N ALA A 42 27.41 10.58 -34.69
CA ALA A 42 26.85 11.90 -34.35
C ALA A 42 26.95 12.87 -35.54
N PRO A 43 25.97 13.74 -35.79
CA PRO A 43 26.21 14.99 -36.47
C PRO A 43 26.38 16.12 -35.45
N SER A 44 27.49 16.81 -35.56
CA SER A 44 27.77 18.11 -34.96
C SER A 44 26.87 19.17 -35.60
N GLY A 45 26.16 19.96 -34.80
CA GLY A 45 25.32 21.01 -35.32
C GLY A 45 24.85 22.01 -34.25
N VAL A 46 25.65 23.01 -33.97
CA VAL A 46 25.34 24.43 -33.74
C VAL A 46 24.30 24.80 -32.66
N SER A 47 24.85 25.30 -31.57
CA SER A 47 24.60 26.54 -30.81
C SER A 47 23.32 27.35 -31.06
N ARG A 48 22.84 27.83 -29.93
CA ARG A 48 21.99 28.99 -29.59
C ARG A 48 20.53 28.71 -29.27
N ALA A 49 20.24 28.68 -28.01
CA ALA A 49 19.56 29.76 -27.27
C ALA A 49 19.50 29.36 -25.79
N ALA A 50 20.47 29.79 -25.04
CA ALA A 50 20.36 29.87 -23.59
C ALA A 50 19.44 31.06 -23.28
N GLY A 51 18.42 30.87 -22.59
CA GLY A 51 17.64 31.94 -21.99
C GLY A 51 16.15 31.65 -21.99
N THR A 52 15.61 31.59 -20.81
CA THR A 52 14.22 31.80 -20.41
C THR A 52 13.31 30.62 -20.10
N ASP A 53 13.73 29.37 -20.24
CA ASP A 53 12.83 28.27 -19.85
C ASP A 53 13.06 27.66 -18.44
N PHE A 54 13.94 28.27 -17.64
CA PHE A 54 14.24 27.76 -16.29
C PHE A 54 13.30 28.26 -15.18
N VAL A 55 12.43 29.23 -15.48
CA VAL A 55 11.55 29.86 -14.47
C VAL A 55 10.13 29.23 -14.42
N ALA A 56 9.75 28.45 -15.43
CA ALA A 56 8.40 27.92 -15.51
C ALA A 56 8.16 26.55 -14.85
N ARG A 57 9.18 25.93 -14.25
CA ARG A 57 9.07 24.60 -13.65
C ARG A 57 8.97 24.55 -12.13
N THR A 58 8.86 25.71 -11.49
CA THR A 58 8.50 25.81 -10.07
C THR A 58 7.02 26.02 -9.82
N VAL A 59 6.19 25.70 -10.83
CA VAL A 59 4.74 25.73 -10.66
C VAL A 59 4.30 24.45 -9.95
N ALA A 60 4.05 24.64 -8.66
CA ALA A 60 3.21 23.77 -7.84
C ALA A 60 3.64 22.27 -7.85
N GLU A 61 4.59 21.92 -7.01
CA GLU A 61 4.51 20.62 -6.31
C GLU A 61 3.20 20.62 -5.54
N SER A 62 2.12 20.38 -6.27
CA SER A 62 0.78 20.24 -5.73
C SER A 62 0.87 19.19 -4.66
N ALA A 63 0.63 19.59 -3.41
CA ALA A 63 0.59 18.68 -2.30
C ALA A 63 -0.43 17.58 -2.61
N CYS A 64 0.04 16.48 -3.20
CA CYS A 64 -0.78 15.36 -3.59
C CYS A 64 -1.06 14.52 -2.34
N PRO A 65 -2.31 14.19 -2.02
CA PRO A 65 -2.59 13.16 -1.03
C PRO A 65 -2.35 11.78 -1.64
N VAL A 66 -1.78 10.85 -0.86
CA VAL A 66 -1.77 9.42 -1.16
C VAL A 66 -2.40 8.70 0.01
N VAL A 67 -3.37 7.84 -0.25
CA VAL A 67 -4.06 7.07 0.78
C VAL A 67 -3.58 5.64 0.73
N TYR A 68 -2.91 5.20 1.78
CA TYR A 68 -2.55 3.81 1.98
C TYR A 68 -3.55 3.12 2.88
N PHE A 69 -3.82 1.86 2.59
CA PHE A 69 -4.71 1.00 3.35
C PHE A 69 -3.98 -0.27 3.79
N ASP A 70 -4.38 -0.82 4.92
CA ASP A 70 -4.32 -2.24 5.10
C ASP A 70 -5.38 -2.93 4.23
N LEU A 71 -5.24 -4.25 4.01
CA LEU A 71 -6.17 -4.99 3.17
C LEU A 71 -7.23 -5.71 4.01
N GLY A 72 -6.79 -6.66 4.86
CA GLY A 72 -7.68 -7.51 5.64
C GLY A 72 -8.47 -6.72 6.67
N GLU A 73 -9.73 -7.01 6.85
CA GLU A 73 -10.67 -6.34 7.77
C GLU A 73 -10.71 -4.79 7.63
N THR A 74 -9.97 -4.28 6.64
CA THR A 74 -9.97 -2.84 6.28
C THR A 74 -10.73 -2.60 4.97
N LEU A 75 -10.26 -3.18 3.86
CA LEU A 75 -10.92 -3.09 2.54
C LEU A 75 -11.72 -4.35 2.22
N VAL A 76 -11.29 -5.47 2.72
CA VAL A 76 -11.94 -6.76 2.53
C VAL A 76 -12.21 -7.45 3.86
N HIS A 77 -13.29 -8.20 3.89
CA HIS A 77 -13.65 -9.10 5.00
C HIS A 77 -13.46 -10.53 4.56
N THR A 78 -12.87 -11.36 5.44
CA THR A 78 -12.74 -12.79 5.23
C THR A 78 -13.73 -13.51 6.15
N ALA A 79 -14.73 -14.15 5.57
CA ALA A 79 -15.71 -14.92 6.32
C ALA A 79 -15.13 -16.25 6.85
N ASP A 80 -15.85 -16.90 7.79
CA ASP A 80 -15.42 -18.15 8.43
C ASP A 80 -15.21 -19.30 7.44
N ASP A 81 -15.90 -19.30 6.30
CA ASP A 81 -15.74 -20.27 5.20
C ASP A 81 -14.54 -19.96 4.28
N GLY A 82 -13.78 -18.91 4.59
CA GLY A 82 -12.65 -18.44 3.81
C GLY A 82 -13.01 -17.59 2.59
N SER A 83 -14.30 -17.31 2.36
CA SER A 83 -14.72 -16.40 1.29
C SER A 83 -14.33 -14.95 1.60
N ILE A 84 -13.99 -14.21 0.56
CA ILE A 84 -13.56 -12.80 0.67
C ILE A 84 -14.56 -11.91 -0.07
N VAL A 85 -14.96 -10.82 0.59
CA VAL A 85 -15.85 -9.79 0.05
C VAL A 85 -15.34 -8.40 0.43
N TYR A 86 -15.83 -7.35 -0.21
CA TYR A 86 -15.54 -5.99 0.25
C TYR A 86 -16.08 -5.75 1.67
N GLN A 87 -15.32 -5.01 2.46
CA GLN A 87 -15.87 -4.37 3.66
C GLN A 87 -17.00 -3.38 3.26
N PRO A 88 -18.04 -3.23 4.10
CA PRO A 88 -19.14 -2.31 3.82
C PRO A 88 -18.65 -0.90 3.48
N GLY A 89 -18.98 -0.44 2.28
CA GLY A 89 -18.61 0.88 1.77
C GLY A 89 -17.22 0.96 1.11
N ALA A 90 -16.36 -0.05 1.20
CA ALA A 90 -15.00 0.00 0.65
C ALA A 90 -14.98 0.20 -0.88
N ALA A 91 -15.77 -0.57 -1.63
CA ALA A 91 -15.85 -0.42 -3.09
C ALA A 91 -16.29 0.98 -3.52
N ALA A 92 -17.29 1.55 -2.83
CA ALA A 92 -17.77 2.91 -3.10
C ALA A 92 -16.70 3.96 -2.74
N TYR A 93 -15.98 3.75 -1.66
CA TYR A 93 -14.92 4.64 -1.21
C TYR A 93 -13.74 4.65 -2.19
N LEU A 94 -13.24 3.49 -2.62
CA LEU A 94 -12.19 3.38 -3.64
C LEU A 94 -12.59 4.07 -4.94
N ARG A 95 -13.81 3.85 -5.41
CA ARG A 95 -14.34 4.54 -6.58
C ARG A 95 -14.34 6.05 -6.40
N ALA A 96 -14.78 6.56 -5.24
CA ALA A 96 -14.81 8.00 -4.96
C ALA A 96 -13.41 8.62 -4.89
N LEU A 97 -12.37 7.90 -4.45
CA LEU A 97 -10.97 8.33 -4.52
C LEU A 97 -10.47 8.38 -5.97
N ARG A 98 -10.75 7.33 -6.77
CA ARG A 98 -10.39 7.26 -8.18
C ARG A 98 -11.00 8.39 -9.01
N GLU A 99 -12.31 8.66 -8.84
CA GLU A 99 -13.02 9.76 -9.52
C GLU A 99 -12.40 11.14 -9.21
N ARG A 100 -11.70 11.26 -8.09
CA ARG A 100 -11.00 12.49 -7.68
C ARG A 100 -9.50 12.44 -7.94
N HIS A 101 -9.03 11.43 -8.67
CA HIS A 101 -7.62 11.23 -9.01
C HIS A 101 -6.70 11.17 -7.77
N ILE A 102 -7.23 10.71 -6.63
CA ILE A 102 -6.44 10.50 -5.42
C ILE A 102 -5.75 9.15 -5.54
N ARG A 103 -4.44 9.16 -5.46
CA ARG A 103 -3.64 7.93 -5.51
C ARG A 103 -3.87 7.08 -4.28
N VAL A 104 -3.93 5.76 -4.47
CA VAL A 104 -4.07 4.80 -3.39
C VAL A 104 -2.94 3.77 -3.41
N GLY A 105 -2.65 3.16 -2.28
CA GLY A 105 -1.69 2.07 -2.12
C GLY A 105 -2.12 1.10 -1.02
N LEU A 106 -1.49 -0.06 -0.98
CA LEU A 106 -1.64 -1.06 0.07
C LEU A 106 -0.34 -1.20 0.86
N ILE A 107 -0.47 -1.33 2.18
CA ILE A 107 0.59 -1.78 3.10
C ILE A 107 0.02 -2.98 3.83
N THR A 108 0.37 -4.18 3.42
CA THR A 108 -0.27 -5.39 3.91
C THR A 108 0.74 -6.51 4.21
N ASN A 109 0.45 -7.30 5.26
CA ASN A 109 1.27 -8.46 5.60
C ASN A 109 0.93 -9.65 4.71
N VAL A 110 1.93 -10.15 4.01
CA VAL A 110 1.90 -11.43 3.32
C VAL A 110 3.14 -12.25 3.73
N PRO A 111 3.14 -13.57 3.58
CA PRO A 111 4.36 -14.35 3.80
C PRO A 111 5.50 -13.88 2.87
N PRO A 112 6.70 -13.59 3.37
CA PRO A 112 7.84 -13.21 2.53
C PRO A 112 8.19 -14.27 1.49
N SER A 113 7.90 -15.54 1.78
CA SER A 113 8.09 -16.68 0.87
C SER A 113 7.20 -16.67 -0.38
N TRP A 114 6.24 -15.76 -0.48
CA TRP A 114 5.36 -15.65 -1.66
C TRP A 114 6.05 -15.10 -2.89
N GLY A 115 7.25 -14.52 -2.76
CA GLY A 115 8.04 -14.02 -3.87
C GLY A 115 9.30 -13.30 -3.41
N THR A 116 10.25 -13.13 -4.32
CA THR A 116 11.52 -12.44 -4.06
C THR A 116 11.38 -10.94 -4.23
N THR A 117 10.44 -10.48 -5.06
CA THR A 117 10.15 -9.08 -5.32
C THR A 117 8.78 -8.66 -4.77
N ASP A 118 8.57 -7.36 -4.56
CA ASP A 118 7.26 -6.84 -4.17
C ASP A 118 6.19 -7.15 -5.22
N ALA A 119 6.54 -7.11 -6.51
CA ALA A 119 5.64 -7.44 -7.60
C ALA A 119 5.18 -8.91 -7.58
N GLU A 120 6.09 -9.84 -7.31
CA GLU A 120 5.74 -11.27 -7.18
C GLU A 120 4.84 -11.53 -5.98
N ARG A 121 5.14 -10.92 -4.82
CA ARG A 121 4.29 -11.04 -3.63
C ARG A 121 2.90 -10.41 -3.85
N ALA A 122 2.85 -9.25 -4.51
CA ALA A 122 1.60 -8.61 -4.87
C ALA A 122 0.77 -9.45 -5.84
N ALA A 123 1.39 -10.04 -6.86
CA ALA A 123 0.72 -10.95 -7.81
C ALA A 123 0.17 -12.20 -7.10
N ARG A 124 0.93 -12.76 -6.16
CA ARG A 124 0.46 -13.89 -5.36
C ARG A 124 -0.71 -13.50 -4.47
N LEU A 125 -0.64 -12.33 -3.79
CA LEU A 125 -1.74 -11.79 -3.00
C LEU A 125 -3.01 -11.64 -3.83
N GLN A 126 -2.92 -11.03 -5.02
CA GLN A 126 -4.04 -10.89 -5.94
C GLN A 126 -4.66 -12.24 -6.26
N LYS A 127 -3.85 -13.23 -6.63
CA LYS A 127 -4.32 -14.58 -6.95
C LYS A 127 -5.06 -15.22 -5.78
N GLU A 128 -4.55 -15.11 -4.55
CA GLU A 128 -5.18 -15.68 -3.36
C GLU A 128 -6.52 -15.01 -3.07
N VAL A 129 -6.57 -13.68 -3.09
CA VAL A 129 -7.81 -12.93 -2.89
C VAL A 129 -8.83 -13.23 -3.98
N ASP A 130 -8.44 -13.19 -5.27
CA ASP A 130 -9.35 -13.42 -6.39
C ASP A 130 -9.90 -14.84 -6.39
N SER A 131 -9.12 -15.83 -5.93
CA SER A 131 -9.57 -17.22 -5.83
C SER A 131 -10.68 -17.43 -4.80
N ALA A 132 -10.70 -16.63 -3.74
CA ALA A 132 -11.66 -16.68 -2.65
C ALA A 132 -12.78 -15.63 -2.78
N TRP A 133 -12.71 -14.77 -3.82
CA TRP A 133 -13.60 -13.63 -4.00
C TRP A 133 -15.03 -14.05 -4.28
N LYS A 134 -15.99 -13.43 -3.58
CA LYS A 134 -17.43 -13.75 -3.72
C LYS A 134 -18.32 -12.54 -4.02
N ASP A 135 -17.74 -11.32 -4.03
CA ASP A 135 -18.54 -10.16 -4.38
C ASP A 135 -18.87 -10.12 -5.88
N ALA A 136 -19.97 -9.46 -6.26
CA ALA A 136 -20.41 -9.36 -7.64
C ALA A 136 -19.42 -8.52 -8.51
N ALA A 137 -18.80 -7.48 -7.93
CA ALA A 137 -17.76 -6.70 -8.59
C ALA A 137 -16.37 -7.22 -8.20
N PRO A 138 -15.42 -7.36 -9.12
CA PRO A 138 -14.05 -7.75 -8.81
C PRO A 138 -13.37 -6.72 -7.90
N PHE A 139 -12.36 -7.15 -7.14
CA PHE A 139 -11.56 -6.23 -6.36
C PHE A 139 -10.79 -5.27 -7.29
N ALA A 140 -10.73 -4.00 -6.95
CA ALA A 140 -10.19 -2.93 -7.80
C ALA A 140 -8.65 -2.85 -7.75
N TRP A 141 -7.94 -3.94 -8.09
CA TRP A 141 -6.47 -4.04 -8.05
C TRP A 141 -5.77 -2.95 -8.85
N THR A 142 -6.36 -2.54 -9.97
CA THR A 142 -5.81 -1.52 -10.86
C THR A 142 -5.65 -0.15 -10.19
N ASP A 143 -6.44 0.15 -9.17
CA ASP A 143 -6.34 1.40 -8.42
C ASP A 143 -5.02 1.48 -7.64
N PHE A 144 -4.46 0.33 -7.26
CA PHE A 144 -3.23 0.20 -6.46
C PHE A 144 -1.95 0.02 -7.30
N ALA A 145 -2.04 0.08 -8.62
CA ALA A 145 -0.95 -0.24 -9.53
C ALA A 145 0.42 0.29 -9.08
N GLY A 146 1.39 -0.62 -8.86
CA GLY A 146 2.75 -0.32 -8.42
C GLY A 146 2.90 0.19 -6.98
N ARG A 147 1.83 0.23 -6.18
CA ARG A 147 1.85 0.71 -4.77
C ARG A 147 1.29 -0.33 -3.80
N ILE A 148 1.68 -1.57 -3.98
CA ILE A 148 1.38 -2.66 -3.04
C ILE A 148 2.69 -3.01 -2.34
N LEU A 149 2.79 -2.63 -1.09
CA LEU A 149 3.97 -2.83 -0.25
C LEU A 149 3.76 -4.02 0.67
N THR A 150 4.70 -4.95 0.60
CA THR A 150 4.67 -6.20 1.33
C THR A 150 6.01 -6.43 2.04
N PRO A 151 6.06 -7.16 3.17
CA PRO A 151 7.30 -7.46 3.86
C PRO A 151 8.19 -8.37 3.00
N ARG A 152 9.51 -8.07 2.99
CA ARG A 152 10.54 -8.87 2.32
C ARG A 152 11.10 -9.95 3.25
N THR A 153 10.98 -9.68 4.56
CA THR A 153 11.40 -10.59 5.63
C THR A 153 10.35 -10.62 6.73
N GLU A 154 10.39 -11.60 7.62
CA GLU A 154 9.49 -11.65 8.77
C GLU A 154 9.67 -10.43 9.70
N ALA A 155 10.90 -9.89 9.81
CA ALA A 155 11.18 -8.71 10.62
C ALA A 155 10.55 -7.40 10.05
N GLU A 156 10.21 -7.36 8.77
CA GLU A 156 9.56 -6.20 8.14
C GLU A 156 8.04 -6.22 8.26
N ARG A 157 7.46 -7.31 8.80
CA ARG A 157 6.00 -7.40 8.95
C ARG A 157 5.48 -6.32 9.89
N LYS A 158 4.32 -5.77 9.54
CA LYS A 158 3.59 -4.86 10.42
C LYS A 158 3.37 -5.55 11.79
N PRO A 159 3.57 -4.84 12.89
CA PRO A 159 3.67 -3.39 13.02
C PRO A 159 5.08 -2.78 12.89
N ALA A 160 6.10 -3.53 12.41
CA ALA A 160 7.42 -2.94 12.16
C ALA A 160 7.32 -1.76 11.15
N PRO A 161 8.02 -0.62 11.37
CA PRO A 161 7.79 0.64 10.64
C PRO A 161 8.21 0.62 9.16
N VAL A 162 8.98 -0.36 8.75
CA VAL A 162 9.68 -0.42 7.45
C VAL A 162 8.76 -0.21 6.25
N LEU A 163 7.56 -0.80 6.25
CA LEU A 163 6.64 -0.69 5.11
C LEU A 163 6.11 0.74 4.94
N TRP A 164 5.81 1.45 6.03
CA TRP A 164 5.39 2.86 5.99
C TRP A 164 6.54 3.79 5.61
N GLU A 165 7.77 3.49 6.05
CA GLU A 165 8.98 4.24 5.64
C GLU A 165 9.23 4.12 4.14
N ARG A 166 9.09 2.91 3.57
CA ARG A 166 9.15 2.66 2.13
C ARG A 166 8.06 3.41 1.38
N ALA A 167 6.81 3.33 1.83
CA ALA A 167 5.69 4.07 1.24
C ALA A 167 5.95 5.58 1.22
N ARG A 168 6.56 6.12 2.28
CA ARG A 168 6.95 7.53 2.35
C ARG A 168 8.02 7.87 1.32
N ALA A 169 9.08 7.06 1.24
CA ALA A 169 10.16 7.28 0.28
C ALA A 169 9.66 7.31 -1.16
N GLU A 170 8.74 6.40 -1.51
CA GLU A 170 8.13 6.29 -2.85
C GLU A 170 7.13 7.41 -3.15
N SER A 171 6.55 8.03 -2.12
CA SER A 171 5.52 9.06 -2.28
C SER A 171 6.08 10.48 -2.38
N GLY A 172 7.38 10.67 -2.16
CA GLY A 172 8.03 11.98 -2.19
C GLY A 172 7.41 12.96 -1.19
N ASN A 173 7.08 14.17 -1.63
CA ASN A 173 6.53 15.22 -0.78
C ASN A 173 5.01 15.14 -0.56
N CYS A 174 4.35 14.07 -0.99
CA CYS A 174 2.91 13.92 -0.82
C CYS A 174 2.50 13.80 0.65
N ARG A 175 1.30 14.29 0.97
CA ARG A 175 0.69 14.04 2.27
C ARG A 175 0.15 12.62 2.31
N LEU A 176 0.59 11.85 3.30
CA LEU A 176 0.23 10.44 3.43
C LEU A 176 -0.90 10.26 4.43
N VAL A 177 -1.87 9.44 4.05
CA VAL A 177 -2.96 8.96 4.91
C VAL A 177 -2.79 7.46 5.05
N TYR A 178 -3.02 6.91 6.24
CA TYR A 178 -3.08 5.48 6.47
C TYR A 178 -4.38 5.09 7.15
N GLN A 179 -5.07 4.11 6.59
CA GLN A 179 -6.34 3.60 7.11
C GLN A 179 -6.24 2.11 7.35
N ALA A 180 -6.53 1.67 8.58
CA ALA A 180 -6.52 0.28 9.00
C ALA A 180 -7.50 0.05 10.15
N GLU A 181 -7.86 -1.21 10.40
CA GLU A 181 -8.72 -1.57 11.52
C GLU A 181 -7.95 -1.62 12.85
N THR A 182 -6.65 -1.95 12.85
CA THR A 182 -5.85 -2.08 14.07
C THR A 182 -5.34 -0.72 14.58
N ALA A 183 -5.59 -0.43 15.84
CA ALA A 183 -5.10 0.78 16.50
C ALA A 183 -3.57 0.84 16.56
N GLU A 184 -2.89 -0.31 16.68
CA GLU A 184 -1.44 -0.41 16.72
C GLU A 184 -0.81 0.08 15.40
N GLU A 185 -1.27 -0.43 14.26
CA GLU A 185 -0.77 -0.01 12.96
C GLU A 185 -1.02 1.47 12.67
N VAL A 186 -2.23 1.94 13.02
CA VAL A 186 -2.61 3.35 12.91
C VAL A 186 -1.70 4.23 13.78
N GLY A 187 -1.34 3.77 14.99
CA GLY A 187 -0.41 4.45 15.89
C GLY A 187 1.00 4.53 15.33
N VAL A 188 1.53 3.44 14.74
CA VAL A 188 2.84 3.44 14.07
C VAL A 188 2.84 4.41 12.88
N ALA A 189 1.83 4.37 12.03
CA ALA A 189 1.70 5.30 10.91
C ALA A 189 1.68 6.77 11.39
N ALA A 190 0.95 7.07 12.47
CA ALA A 190 0.89 8.39 13.06
C ALA A 190 2.26 8.87 13.53
N SER A 191 3.04 8.02 14.22
CA SER A 191 4.40 8.35 14.69
C SER A 191 5.35 8.69 13.55
N LEU A 192 5.11 8.12 12.38
CA LEU A 192 5.83 8.41 11.14
C LEU A 192 5.26 9.60 10.36
N GLY A 193 4.27 10.34 10.90
CA GLY A 193 3.69 11.57 10.32
C GLY A 193 2.67 11.33 9.22
N TYR A 194 2.08 10.15 9.13
CA TYR A 194 0.86 9.94 8.36
C TYR A 194 -0.33 10.60 9.05
N VAL A 195 -1.36 10.93 8.29
CA VAL A 195 -2.68 11.20 8.84
C VAL A 195 -3.34 9.86 9.12
N PRO A 196 -3.53 9.51 10.40
CA PRO A 196 -4.02 8.19 10.79
C PRO A 196 -5.55 8.17 10.75
N TYR A 197 -6.13 7.04 10.35
CA TYR A 197 -7.55 6.80 10.46
C TYR A 197 -7.84 5.34 10.77
N GLN A 198 -8.37 5.07 11.96
CA GLN A 198 -8.82 3.74 12.33
C GLN A 198 -10.22 3.52 11.78
N VAL A 199 -10.39 2.49 10.93
CA VAL A 199 -11.69 2.07 10.40
C VAL A 199 -12.47 1.25 11.42
N GLY A 200 -13.76 1.00 11.18
CA GLY A 200 -14.59 0.16 12.05
C GLY A 200 -14.95 0.79 13.41
N GLN A 201 -14.62 2.05 13.65
CA GLN A 201 -14.96 2.70 14.92
C GLN A 201 -16.43 3.12 14.96
N PRO A 202 -17.15 2.88 16.07
CA PRO A 202 -18.54 3.30 16.22
C PRO A 202 -18.66 4.82 16.14
N HIS A 203 -19.78 5.28 15.59
CA HIS A 203 -20.12 6.71 15.46
C HIS A 203 -19.17 7.54 14.58
N ARG A 204 -18.34 6.88 13.77
CA ARG A 204 -17.46 7.52 12.76
C ARG A 204 -17.78 6.99 11.37
N PRO A 205 -17.52 7.76 10.30
CA PRO A 205 -17.55 7.21 8.94
C PRO A 205 -16.65 5.97 8.82
N ALA A 206 -17.07 4.99 8.02
CA ALA A 206 -16.28 3.76 7.80
C ALA A 206 -14.85 4.07 7.34
N PHE A 207 -14.69 5.11 6.51
CA PHE A 207 -13.42 5.60 5.99
C PHE A 207 -13.28 7.11 6.20
N LEU A 208 -12.04 7.63 6.16
CA LEU A 208 -11.79 9.06 6.21
C LEU A 208 -12.50 9.76 5.03
N PRO A 209 -13.41 10.71 5.27
CA PRO A 209 -14.17 11.34 4.19
C PRO A 209 -13.27 11.89 3.06
N VAL A 210 -13.59 11.59 1.82
CA VAL A 210 -12.76 11.97 0.64
C VAL A 210 -12.55 13.49 0.55
N GLY A 211 -13.54 14.28 0.99
CA GLY A 211 -13.40 15.74 1.08
C GLY A 211 -12.27 16.18 2.01
N LEU A 212 -12.09 15.49 3.15
CA LEU A 212 -10.99 15.75 4.08
C LEU A 212 -9.65 15.32 3.48
N VAL A 213 -9.60 14.17 2.80
CA VAL A 213 -8.38 13.73 2.08
C VAL A 213 -7.91 14.81 1.09
N ARG A 214 -8.82 15.40 0.33
CA ARG A 214 -8.50 16.50 -0.61
C ARG A 214 -7.91 17.71 0.10
N LEU A 215 -8.50 18.14 1.20
CA LEU A 215 -8.04 19.28 1.98
C LEU A 215 -6.60 19.10 2.49
N LEU A 216 -6.20 17.87 2.81
CA LEU A 216 -4.82 17.56 3.21
C LEU A 216 -3.80 17.86 2.10
N GLY A 217 -4.22 17.85 0.84
CA GLY A 217 -3.40 18.21 -0.32
C GLY A 217 -3.18 19.72 -0.47
N HIS A 218 -3.99 20.58 0.13
CA HIS A 218 -3.93 22.03 -0.09
C HIS A 218 -3.12 22.81 0.97
N HIS A 219 -2.76 22.21 2.10
CA HIS A 219 -2.21 22.93 3.24
C HIS A 219 -0.69 23.24 3.23
N ARG A 220 0.06 23.05 2.14
CA ARG A 220 1.51 23.36 2.10
C ARG A 220 1.91 24.63 1.35
N SER A 221 0.99 25.44 0.89
CA SER A 221 1.34 26.65 0.09
C SER A 221 1.57 27.94 0.89
N SER A 222 1.52 27.93 2.23
CA SER A 222 1.50 29.18 3.01
C SER A 222 2.71 29.43 3.93
N GLY A 223 3.82 28.74 3.77
CA GLY A 223 4.88 28.85 4.77
C GLY A 223 6.29 28.78 4.24
N THR A 224 6.73 29.76 3.43
CA THR A 224 8.12 30.25 3.38
C THR A 224 8.25 31.36 2.32
N ALA A 225 7.62 32.47 2.57
CA ALA A 225 7.97 33.71 1.89
C ALA A 225 8.04 34.80 2.97
N SER A 226 9.12 34.89 3.69
CA SER A 226 9.63 36.17 4.23
C SER A 226 10.76 35.91 5.23
N ALA A 227 11.97 36.01 4.80
CA ALA A 227 13.10 36.54 5.59
C ALA A 227 14.39 36.52 4.76
N ASN A 228 14.49 37.38 3.75
CA ASN A 228 15.80 37.89 3.32
C ASN A 228 15.60 39.22 2.56
N GLY A 229 15.51 40.30 3.28
CA GLY A 229 15.40 41.61 2.72
C GLY A 229 15.70 42.70 3.73
N LEU A 230 16.79 42.56 4.50
CA LEU A 230 17.36 43.65 5.25
C LEU A 230 18.86 43.39 5.40
N SER A 231 19.62 43.80 4.42
CA SER A 231 21.08 44.04 4.60
C SER A 231 21.44 45.38 4.03
N SER A 232 21.53 46.31 4.97
CA SER A 232 22.62 47.24 5.16
C SER A 232 23.08 48.09 3.96
N ARG A 233 22.55 49.29 3.89
CA ARG A 233 23.32 50.44 3.40
C ARG A 233 24.04 51.04 4.62
N ARG A 234 25.36 50.96 4.62
CA ARG A 234 26.33 51.95 5.11
C ARG A 234 27.62 51.79 4.33
#